data_49b0181d8623bdb582c020d9c6ad57d0
#
_entry.id   49b0181d8623bdb582c020d9c6ad57d0
#
_cell.length_a   1.000
_cell.length_b   1.000
_cell.length_c   1.000
_cell.angle_alpha   90.00
_cell.angle_beta   90.00
_cell.angle_gamma   90.00
#
_symmetry.space_group_name_H-M   'P 1'
#
loop_
_entity.id
_entity.type
_entity.pdbx_description
1 polymer ?
#
loop_
_entity_poly.entity_id
_entity_poly.type
_entity_poly.pdbx_seq_one_letter_code
_entity_poly.pdbx_strand_id
1 'polypeptide(L)'
;MIDAYNAGKLPEIKDIIVEPEYGYVASIKYNSGERRILYGHDPGFNSGSAEQLANDKGYTKFLLRENGIDCARGSEFLLPWWADMLRQSDRQQFNHSMRDTKEALGYIDKSLGFPVYVKPSRGSQGVGVARVETAEELDKLLNQYNEERVKVAVIEEELKMPDYRILVFDDEVVNAYERRPFSVKGDGVSNLKQLIDLKHKTLVDSGRDIHFERQLPIIMNKLRKMGLSMTDIIPEGADVRLMDISNLSAGGTPVDVGEVMHQRWRDLAVRVARIFDLRICGVDLACKDITQSDSEYGVIEVNATPGVKQFMASGVAQQEKLEDIFVKKIIDRGGSSGREINRL
;
A
#
# COMPACT_ATOMS: atom_id res chain seq x y z
N MET A 1 -2.45 -22.18 8.90
CA MET A 1 -1.20 -22.76 9.48
C MET A 1 -1.45 -23.52 10.79
N ILE A 2 -2.09 -22.95 11.80
CA ILE A 2 -2.39 -23.64 13.08
C ILE A 2 -3.19 -24.92 12.85
N ASP A 3 -4.25 -24.86 12.06
CA ASP A 3 -5.07 -26.03 11.75
C ASP A 3 -4.29 -27.12 11.01
N ALA A 4 -3.41 -26.72 10.09
CA ALA A 4 -2.53 -27.65 9.39
C ALA A 4 -1.50 -28.30 10.32
N TYR A 5 -0.95 -27.52 11.27
CA TYR A 5 -0.05 -28.05 12.31
C TYR A 5 -0.79 -29.03 13.24
N ASN A 6 -1.94 -28.67 13.74
CA ASN A 6 -2.77 -29.53 14.59
C ASN A 6 -3.21 -30.82 13.88
N ALA A 7 -3.38 -30.76 12.56
CA ALA A 7 -3.69 -31.91 11.72
C ALA A 7 -2.44 -32.76 11.33
N GLY A 8 -1.25 -32.41 11.85
CA GLY A 8 -0.01 -33.13 11.55
C GLY A 8 0.49 -32.98 10.11
N LYS A 9 0.02 -31.96 9.38
CA LYS A 9 0.40 -31.72 7.97
C LYS A 9 1.68 -30.90 7.80
N LEU A 10 2.32 -30.49 8.90
CA LEU A 10 3.52 -29.66 8.93
C LEU A 10 4.63 -30.37 9.73
N PRO A 11 5.20 -31.48 9.22
CA PRO A 11 6.16 -32.30 9.97
C PRO A 11 7.48 -31.59 10.27
N GLU A 12 7.83 -30.50 9.56
CA GLU A 12 9.03 -29.70 9.80
C GLU A 12 8.91 -28.81 11.05
N ILE A 13 7.69 -28.54 11.47
CA ILE A 13 7.40 -27.66 12.62
C ILE A 13 7.30 -28.50 13.89
N LYS A 14 8.16 -28.17 14.84
CA LYS A 14 8.17 -28.80 16.16
C LYS A 14 7.08 -28.27 17.09
N ASP A 15 6.87 -26.94 17.04
CA ASP A 15 5.96 -26.26 17.97
C ASP A 15 5.54 -24.89 17.42
N ILE A 16 4.28 -24.50 17.69
CA ILE A 16 3.75 -23.17 17.40
C ILE A 16 3.15 -22.62 18.69
N ILE A 17 3.72 -21.54 19.20
CA ILE A 17 3.21 -20.83 20.38
C ILE A 17 2.63 -19.51 19.90
N VAL A 18 1.35 -19.27 20.18
CA VAL A 18 0.65 -18.01 19.88
C VAL A 18 0.39 -17.29 21.19
N GLU A 19 0.61 -15.98 21.20
CA GLU A 19 0.27 -15.13 22.33
C GLU A 19 -1.26 -15.25 22.61
N PRO A 20 -1.66 -15.59 23.88
CA PRO A 20 -3.00 -16.12 24.14
C PRO A 20 -4.10 -15.05 24.22
N GLU A 21 -3.79 -13.77 24.43
CA GLU A 21 -4.80 -12.73 24.64
C GLU A 21 -5.27 -12.09 23.33
N TYR A 22 -4.33 -11.72 22.46
CA TYR A 22 -4.61 -10.98 21.23
C TYR A 22 -4.24 -11.76 19.96
N GLY A 23 -3.43 -12.82 20.08
CA GLY A 23 -2.96 -13.62 18.96
C GLY A 23 -2.05 -12.85 17.99
N TYR A 24 -1.48 -11.72 18.43
CA TYR A 24 -0.73 -10.80 17.55
C TYR A 24 0.73 -11.21 17.36
N VAL A 25 1.25 -12.07 18.24
CA VAL A 25 2.60 -12.61 18.16
C VAL A 25 2.53 -14.14 18.13
N ALA A 26 3.29 -14.73 17.23
CA ALA A 26 3.48 -16.18 17.24
C ALA A 26 4.97 -16.54 17.13
N SER A 27 5.34 -17.64 17.76
CA SER A 27 6.66 -18.23 17.68
C SER A 27 6.57 -19.62 17.08
N ILE A 28 7.22 -19.83 15.94
CA ILE A 28 7.35 -21.12 15.28
C ILE A 28 8.73 -21.68 15.58
N LYS A 29 8.78 -22.91 16.15
CA LYS A 29 10.02 -23.68 16.32
C LYS A 29 10.05 -24.79 15.30
N TYR A 30 11.17 -24.93 14.60
CA TYR A 30 11.39 -26.00 13.63
C TYR A 30 12.14 -27.16 14.25
N ASN A 31 12.03 -28.34 13.65
CA ASN A 31 12.83 -29.53 14.07
C ASN A 31 14.32 -29.32 13.88
N SER A 32 14.73 -28.44 12.98
CA SER A 32 16.12 -28.01 12.80
C SER A 32 16.72 -27.27 14.00
N GLY A 33 15.88 -26.84 14.96
CA GLY A 33 16.28 -25.98 16.08
C GLY A 33 16.13 -24.49 15.80
N GLU A 34 15.85 -24.10 14.58
CA GLU A 34 15.57 -22.71 14.23
C GLU A 34 14.26 -22.23 14.83
N ARG A 35 14.15 -20.92 14.98
CA ARG A 35 12.95 -20.26 15.50
C ARG A 35 12.60 -19.05 14.63
N ARG A 36 11.31 -18.87 14.35
CA ARG A 36 10.77 -17.69 13.70
C ARG A 36 9.73 -17.00 14.58
N ILE A 37 9.78 -15.69 14.60
CA ILE A 37 8.74 -14.85 15.24
C ILE A 37 7.91 -14.25 14.13
N LEU A 38 6.59 -14.31 14.29
CA LEU A 38 5.61 -13.60 13.49
C LEU A 38 5.05 -12.47 14.36
N TYR A 39 4.93 -11.27 13.80
CA TYR A 39 4.37 -10.12 14.49
C TYR A 39 3.31 -9.43 13.61
N GLY A 40 2.05 -9.62 13.94
CA GLY A 40 0.93 -9.10 13.16
C GLY A 40 0.96 -9.59 11.71
N HIS A 41 1.17 -8.68 10.79
CA HIS A 41 1.29 -8.97 9.34
C HIS A 41 2.72 -9.25 8.89
N ASP A 42 3.69 -9.06 9.77
CA ASP A 42 5.10 -9.29 9.47
C ASP A 42 5.47 -10.75 9.75
N PRO A 43 5.82 -11.52 8.71
CA PRO A 43 6.27 -12.90 8.87
C PRO A 43 7.75 -13.02 9.26
N GLY A 44 8.45 -11.91 9.56
CA GLY A 44 9.84 -11.87 9.99
C GLY A 44 10.83 -12.26 8.89
N PHE A 45 10.54 -11.95 7.63
CA PHE A 45 11.43 -12.27 6.51
C PHE A 45 12.35 -11.14 6.11
N ASN A 46 11.94 -9.90 6.29
CA ASN A 46 12.71 -8.71 5.95
C ASN A 46 13.63 -8.30 7.11
N SER A 47 14.68 -7.53 6.80
CA SER A 47 15.45 -6.85 7.82
C SER A 47 14.73 -5.59 8.27
N GLY A 48 14.89 -5.19 9.54
CA GLY A 48 14.26 -3.97 10.06
C GLY A 48 14.71 -2.71 9.32
N SER A 49 15.93 -2.65 8.77
CA SER A 49 16.41 -1.53 7.95
C SER A 49 15.70 -1.46 6.60
N ALA A 50 15.51 -2.59 5.92
CA ALA A 50 14.79 -2.67 4.66
C ALA A 50 13.33 -2.25 4.83
N GLU A 51 12.69 -2.68 5.92
CA GLU A 51 11.31 -2.28 6.25
C GLU A 51 11.18 -0.78 6.51
N GLN A 52 12.08 -0.22 7.32
CA GLN A 52 12.06 1.22 7.60
C GLN A 52 12.30 2.06 6.35
N LEU A 53 13.16 1.60 5.45
CA LEU A 53 13.43 2.25 4.18
C LEU A 53 12.19 2.23 3.28
N ALA A 54 11.55 1.09 3.10
CA ALA A 54 10.33 0.95 2.29
C ALA A 54 9.15 1.75 2.86
N ASN A 55 9.07 1.89 4.19
CA ASN A 55 8.05 2.69 4.85
C ASN A 55 8.24 4.21 4.69
N ASP A 56 9.39 4.67 4.18
CA ASP A 56 9.65 6.09 3.92
C ASP A 56 9.52 6.39 2.43
N LYS A 57 8.42 7.03 2.04
CA LYS A 57 8.04 7.29 0.64
C LYS A 57 9.06 8.18 -0.10
N GLY A 58 9.71 9.08 0.61
CA GLY A 58 10.74 9.93 0.05
C GLY A 58 11.99 9.13 -0.35
N TYR A 59 12.55 8.39 0.61
CA TYR A 59 13.71 7.55 0.34
C TYR A 59 13.41 6.41 -0.62
N THR A 60 12.19 5.87 -0.60
CA THR A 60 11.73 4.90 -1.62
C THR A 60 11.86 5.48 -3.03
N LYS A 61 11.35 6.68 -3.26
CA LYS A 61 11.42 7.34 -4.57
C LYS A 61 12.85 7.69 -4.98
N PHE A 62 13.67 8.11 -4.02
CA PHE A 62 15.09 8.35 -4.29
C PHE A 62 15.75 7.08 -4.84
N LEU A 63 15.62 5.95 -4.17
CA LEU A 63 16.23 4.69 -4.63
C LEU A 63 15.66 4.18 -5.96
N LEU A 64 14.36 4.32 -6.19
CA LEU A 64 13.76 3.95 -7.47
C LEU A 64 14.39 4.75 -8.63
N ARG A 65 14.50 6.07 -8.48
CA ARG A 65 15.09 6.96 -9.50
C ARG A 65 16.57 6.67 -9.74
N GLU A 66 17.36 6.50 -8.67
CA GLU A 66 18.79 6.13 -8.78
C GLU A 66 19.01 4.81 -9.53
N ASN A 67 18.01 3.93 -9.51
CA ASN A 67 18.05 2.68 -10.23
C ASN A 67 17.29 2.69 -11.58
N GLY A 68 16.91 3.87 -12.09
CA GLY A 68 16.23 4.02 -13.37
C GLY A 68 14.85 3.36 -13.42
N ILE A 69 14.11 3.40 -12.32
CA ILE A 69 12.72 2.94 -12.23
C ILE A 69 11.81 4.15 -12.18
N ASP A 70 10.85 4.21 -13.10
CA ASP A 70 9.88 5.29 -13.15
C ASP A 70 8.95 5.26 -11.93
N CYS A 71 8.77 6.41 -11.32
CA CYS A 71 7.84 6.65 -10.22
C CYS A 71 7.24 8.06 -10.36
N ALA A 72 6.15 8.34 -9.67
CA ALA A 72 5.53 9.65 -9.70
C ALA A 72 6.56 10.76 -9.44
N ARG A 73 6.57 11.79 -10.30
CA ARG A 73 7.39 12.98 -10.08
C ARG A 73 6.91 13.70 -8.83
N GLY A 74 7.82 14.18 -8.04
CA GLY A 74 7.47 14.84 -6.79
C GLY A 74 8.70 15.15 -5.95
N SER A 75 8.45 15.76 -4.79
CA SER A 75 9.50 16.11 -3.83
C SER A 75 8.99 16.06 -2.40
N GLU A 76 9.91 16.07 -1.47
CA GLU A 76 9.70 16.10 -0.03
C GLU A 76 9.82 17.52 0.50
N PHE A 77 8.97 17.86 1.49
CA PHE A 77 8.95 19.16 2.15
C PHE A 77 8.88 18.96 3.67
N LEU A 78 9.79 19.62 4.38
CA LEU A 78 9.79 19.62 5.84
C LEU A 78 8.63 20.46 6.36
N LEU A 79 7.87 19.92 7.32
CA LEU A 79 6.87 20.73 8.03
C LEU A 79 7.60 21.76 8.92
N PRO A 80 7.00 22.96 9.14
CA PRO A 80 7.65 24.06 9.81
C PRO A 80 8.26 23.69 11.16
N TRP A 81 7.51 22.99 12.01
CA TRP A 81 7.98 22.60 13.33
C TRP A 81 9.24 21.72 13.29
N TRP A 82 9.32 20.82 12.28
CA TRP A 82 10.47 19.93 12.12
C TRP A 82 11.66 20.64 11.50
N ALA A 83 11.41 21.51 10.51
CA ALA A 83 12.44 22.37 9.92
C ALA A 83 13.11 23.26 10.96
N ASP A 84 12.32 23.87 11.85
CA ASP A 84 12.84 24.72 12.92
C ASP A 84 13.68 23.92 13.93
N MET A 85 13.21 22.71 14.29
CA MET A 85 13.98 21.82 15.18
C MET A 85 15.31 21.39 14.56
N LEU A 86 15.33 21.09 13.25
CA LEU A 86 16.58 20.74 12.56
C LEU A 86 17.54 21.93 12.46
N ARG A 87 17.04 23.14 12.19
CA ARG A 87 17.86 24.37 12.14
C ARG A 87 18.53 24.69 13.47
N GLN A 88 17.90 24.31 14.58
CA GLN A 88 18.42 24.50 15.94
C GLN A 88 19.37 23.38 16.38
N SER A 89 19.48 22.29 15.61
CA SER A 89 20.33 21.14 15.94
C SER A 89 21.76 21.33 15.43
N ASP A 90 22.73 20.69 16.11
CA ASP A 90 24.13 20.65 15.68
C ASP A 90 24.37 19.89 14.38
N ARG A 91 23.31 19.32 13.78
CA ARG A 91 23.33 18.58 12.51
C ARG A 91 23.20 19.45 11.27
N GLN A 92 23.30 20.77 11.41
CA GLN A 92 23.17 21.73 10.30
C GLN A 92 24.08 21.44 9.09
N GLN A 93 25.25 20.83 9.32
CA GLN A 93 26.19 20.44 8.28
C GLN A 93 25.62 19.48 7.21
N PHE A 94 24.52 18.79 7.51
CA PHE A 94 23.84 17.88 6.58
C PHE A 94 22.64 18.50 5.88
N ASN A 95 22.33 19.77 6.14
CA ASN A 95 21.08 20.41 5.73
C ASN A 95 21.23 21.36 4.53
N HIS A 96 22.06 21.00 3.54
CA HIS A 96 22.41 21.90 2.43
C HIS A 96 21.26 22.25 1.48
N SER A 97 20.10 21.56 1.54
CA SER A 97 18.96 21.82 0.65
C SER A 97 17.63 21.41 1.25
N MET A 98 17.40 21.75 2.52
CA MET A 98 16.09 21.49 3.14
C MET A 98 15.03 22.37 2.50
N ARG A 99 14.11 21.74 1.79
CA ARG A 99 12.88 22.39 1.34
C ARG A 99 11.87 22.34 2.47
N ASP A 100 11.31 23.48 2.84
CA ASP A 100 10.18 23.52 3.73
C ASP A 100 8.86 23.75 2.94
N THR A 101 7.73 23.64 3.63
CA THR A 101 6.41 23.76 2.98
C THR A 101 6.13 25.13 2.37
N LYS A 102 6.92 26.16 2.69
CA LYS A 102 6.79 27.48 2.04
C LYS A 102 7.15 27.43 0.56
N GLU A 103 7.99 26.48 0.17
CA GLU A 103 8.40 26.27 -1.22
C GLU A 103 7.46 25.35 -2.00
N ALA A 104 6.52 24.68 -1.31
CA ALA A 104 5.68 23.65 -1.89
C ALA A 104 4.81 24.15 -3.05
N LEU A 105 4.13 25.29 -2.87
CA LEU A 105 3.29 25.87 -3.91
C LEU A 105 4.12 26.25 -5.16
N GLY A 106 5.24 26.91 -4.96
CA GLY A 106 6.14 27.27 -6.06
C GLY A 106 6.71 26.06 -6.80
N TYR A 107 6.95 24.96 -6.10
CA TYR A 107 7.34 23.69 -6.72
C TYR A 107 6.20 23.09 -7.55
N ILE A 108 4.96 23.07 -7.03
CA ILE A 108 3.80 22.58 -7.76
C ILE A 108 3.60 23.38 -9.05
N ASP A 109 3.56 24.71 -8.96
CA ASP A 109 3.34 25.60 -10.10
C ASP A 109 4.40 25.43 -11.19
N LYS A 110 5.66 25.25 -10.78
CA LYS A 110 6.79 25.16 -11.72
C LYS A 110 6.95 23.78 -12.34
N SER A 111 6.61 22.71 -11.59
CA SER A 111 7.07 21.35 -11.92
C SER A 111 5.98 20.33 -12.12
N LEU A 112 4.82 20.48 -11.48
CA LEU A 112 3.77 19.46 -11.49
C LEU A 112 2.44 19.97 -12.06
N GLY A 113 1.95 21.12 -11.58
CA GLY A 113 0.57 21.56 -11.75
C GLY A 113 -0.40 20.81 -10.82
N PHE A 114 -1.56 21.41 -10.55
CA PHE A 114 -2.65 20.71 -9.87
C PHE A 114 -3.46 19.84 -10.85
N PRO A 115 -4.06 18.74 -10.41
CA PRO A 115 -4.05 18.20 -9.03
C PRO A 115 -2.77 17.45 -8.68
N VAL A 116 -2.44 17.44 -7.38
CA VAL A 116 -1.33 16.68 -6.82
C VAL A 116 -1.81 15.75 -5.71
N TYR A 117 -1.05 14.68 -5.43
CA TYR A 117 -1.20 13.91 -4.21
C TYR A 117 -0.23 14.41 -3.14
N VAL A 118 -0.75 14.62 -1.94
CA VAL A 118 0.02 15.02 -0.76
C VAL A 118 -0.14 13.94 0.31
N LYS A 119 0.98 13.51 0.89
CA LYS A 119 0.98 12.42 1.86
C LYS A 119 2.13 12.57 2.86
N PRO A 120 1.98 12.08 4.11
CA PRO A 120 3.10 11.95 5.02
C PRO A 120 4.18 11.03 4.41
N SER A 121 5.47 11.35 4.59
CA SER A 121 6.56 10.48 4.12
C SER A 121 6.48 9.09 4.76
N ARG A 122 6.08 9.03 6.02
CA ARG A 122 5.84 7.79 6.77
C ARG A 122 4.37 7.61 7.08
N GLY A 123 3.89 6.39 6.99
CA GLY A 123 2.51 6.01 7.24
C GLY A 123 2.04 4.94 6.26
N SER A 124 0.93 4.31 6.58
CA SER A 124 0.37 3.19 5.83
C SER A 124 -1.16 3.34 5.65
N GLN A 125 -1.76 2.46 4.88
CA GLN A 125 -3.22 2.34 4.68
C GLN A 125 -3.89 3.61 4.11
N GLY A 126 -3.12 4.52 3.50
CA GLY A 126 -3.65 5.77 2.95
C GLY A 126 -4.01 6.83 4.00
N VAL A 127 -3.61 6.63 5.26
CA VAL A 127 -3.84 7.63 6.31
C VAL A 127 -3.08 8.91 5.98
N GLY A 128 -3.78 10.03 6.00
CA GLY A 128 -3.24 11.33 5.65
C GLY A 128 -3.00 11.55 4.14
N VAL A 129 -3.29 10.60 3.26
CA VAL A 129 -3.15 10.79 1.80
C VAL A 129 -4.34 11.57 1.27
N ALA A 130 -4.08 12.66 0.57
CA ALA A 130 -5.12 13.46 -0.06
C ALA A 130 -4.74 13.87 -1.49
N ARG A 131 -5.75 13.88 -2.36
CA ARG A 131 -5.71 14.51 -3.67
C ARG A 131 -6.10 15.97 -3.48
N VAL A 132 -5.19 16.87 -3.83
CA VAL A 132 -5.30 18.32 -3.63
C VAL A 132 -5.43 18.98 -4.99
N GLU A 133 -6.45 19.84 -5.15
CA GLU A 133 -6.80 20.47 -6.41
C GLU A 133 -6.48 21.97 -6.44
N THR A 134 -6.31 22.59 -5.26
CA THR A 134 -6.07 24.03 -5.15
C THR A 134 -5.00 24.36 -4.10
N ALA A 135 -4.46 25.58 -4.17
CA ALA A 135 -3.50 26.08 -3.20
C ALA A 135 -4.11 26.17 -1.78
N GLU A 136 -5.40 26.51 -1.67
CA GLU A 136 -6.12 26.59 -0.39
C GLU A 136 -6.28 25.23 0.26
N GLU A 137 -6.59 24.18 -0.53
CA GLU A 137 -6.63 22.79 -0.06
C GLU A 137 -5.25 22.34 0.42
N LEU A 138 -4.19 22.72 -0.32
CA LEU A 138 -2.80 22.42 0.05
C LEU A 138 -2.45 23.05 1.40
N ASP A 139 -2.68 24.34 1.56
CA ASP A 139 -2.36 25.08 2.78
C ASP A 139 -3.09 24.48 3.99
N LYS A 140 -4.39 24.22 3.86
CA LYS A 140 -5.19 23.57 4.89
C LYS A 140 -4.61 22.22 5.32
N LEU A 141 -4.23 21.39 4.36
CA LEU A 141 -3.69 20.05 4.64
C LEU A 141 -2.31 20.13 5.30
N LEU A 142 -1.43 21.01 4.82
CA LEU A 142 -0.10 21.18 5.40
C LEU A 142 -0.17 21.74 6.82
N ASN A 143 -1.11 22.63 7.10
CA ASN A 143 -1.36 23.11 8.46
C ASN A 143 -1.84 21.98 9.37
N GLN A 144 -2.77 21.14 8.91
CA GLN A 144 -3.19 19.94 9.64
C GLN A 144 -1.99 19.02 9.93
N TYR A 145 -1.15 18.74 8.94
CA TYR A 145 0.05 17.91 9.15
C TYR A 145 1.00 18.53 10.18
N ASN A 146 1.14 19.85 10.19
CA ASN A 146 1.99 20.54 11.15
C ASN A 146 1.45 20.39 12.59
N GLU A 147 0.14 20.48 12.78
CA GLU A 147 -0.54 20.24 14.07
C GLU A 147 -0.41 18.78 14.52
N GLU A 148 -0.56 17.82 13.59
CA GLU A 148 -0.41 16.38 13.82
C GLU A 148 1.06 15.93 13.99
N ARG A 149 2.02 16.87 13.94
CA ARG A 149 3.45 16.59 14.08
C ARG A 149 4.01 15.66 13.01
N VAL A 150 3.46 15.70 11.80
CA VAL A 150 4.09 15.09 10.62
C VAL A 150 5.42 15.81 10.36
N LYS A 151 6.49 15.05 10.11
CA LYS A 151 7.83 15.60 9.90
C LYS A 151 8.03 16.08 8.46
N VAL A 152 7.63 15.25 7.50
CA VAL A 152 7.89 15.42 6.08
C VAL A 152 6.62 15.12 5.30
N ALA A 153 6.22 16.04 4.43
CA ALA A 153 5.18 15.83 3.43
C ALA A 153 5.84 15.47 2.08
N VAL A 154 5.31 14.45 1.41
CA VAL A 154 5.63 14.12 0.01
C VAL A 154 4.52 14.71 -0.85
N ILE A 155 4.90 15.50 -1.86
CA ILE A 155 3.98 16.08 -2.85
C ILE A 155 4.37 15.52 -4.21
N GLU A 156 3.41 14.92 -4.91
CA GLU A 156 3.66 14.22 -6.18
C GLU A 156 2.54 14.38 -7.18
N GLU A 157 2.86 14.22 -8.46
CA GLU A 157 1.88 14.21 -9.54
C GLU A 157 0.86 13.07 -9.40
N GLU A 158 -0.31 13.27 -9.98
CA GLU A 158 -1.32 12.22 -10.11
C GLU A 158 -0.98 11.30 -11.29
N LEU A 159 -0.75 10.02 -11.02
CA LEU A 159 -0.65 8.99 -12.04
C LEU A 159 -2.06 8.51 -12.43
N LYS A 160 -2.58 8.99 -13.57
CA LYS A 160 -3.95 8.69 -14.05
C LYS A 160 -4.01 7.34 -14.76
N MET A 161 -3.60 6.29 -14.08
CA MET A 161 -3.54 4.93 -14.60
C MET A 161 -4.16 3.95 -13.61
N PRO A 162 -4.61 2.78 -14.05
CA PRO A 162 -4.99 1.68 -13.17
C PRO A 162 -3.88 1.35 -12.15
N ASP A 163 -4.28 1.00 -10.94
CA ASP A 163 -3.41 0.73 -9.80
C ASP A 163 -3.35 -0.77 -9.53
N TYR A 164 -2.16 -1.32 -9.54
CA TYR A 164 -1.91 -2.74 -9.33
C TYR A 164 -1.07 -2.97 -8.08
N ARG A 165 -1.41 -4.00 -7.31
CA ARG A 165 -0.57 -4.56 -6.27
C ARG A 165 0.08 -5.84 -6.79
N ILE A 166 1.41 -5.87 -6.80
CA ILE A 166 2.20 -7.04 -7.18
C ILE A 166 2.92 -7.54 -5.93
N LEU A 167 2.60 -8.75 -5.49
CA LEU A 167 3.20 -9.37 -4.31
C LEU A 167 4.42 -10.18 -4.74
N VAL A 168 5.58 -9.81 -4.22
CA VAL A 168 6.85 -10.52 -4.43
C VAL A 168 7.23 -11.26 -3.17
N PHE A 169 7.68 -12.51 -3.33
CA PHE A 169 8.25 -13.30 -2.25
C PHE A 169 9.41 -14.15 -2.77
N ASP A 170 10.63 -13.96 -2.21
CA ASP A 170 11.85 -14.67 -2.58
C ASP A 170 12.14 -14.63 -4.08
N ASP A 171 12.13 -13.42 -4.65
CA ASP A 171 12.39 -13.20 -6.07
C ASP A 171 11.34 -13.79 -7.04
N GLU A 172 10.16 -14.14 -6.53
CA GLU A 172 9.01 -14.59 -7.33
C GLU A 172 7.80 -13.68 -7.14
N VAL A 173 7.10 -13.38 -8.22
CA VAL A 173 5.77 -12.77 -8.12
C VAL A 173 4.77 -13.86 -7.80
N VAL A 174 4.28 -13.84 -6.57
CA VAL A 174 3.34 -14.85 -6.05
C VAL A 174 1.89 -14.47 -6.24
N ASN A 175 1.59 -13.17 -6.39
CA ASN A 175 0.25 -12.68 -6.68
C ASN A 175 0.29 -11.31 -7.34
N ALA A 176 -0.70 -11.00 -8.18
CA ALA A 176 -0.91 -9.67 -8.74
C ALA A 176 -2.39 -9.39 -8.93
N TYR A 177 -2.85 -8.19 -8.55
CA TYR A 177 -4.24 -7.78 -8.74
C TYR A 177 -4.34 -6.26 -8.98
N GLU A 178 -5.32 -5.89 -9.81
CA GLU A 178 -5.77 -4.51 -9.97
C GLU A 178 -6.55 -4.11 -8.72
N ARG A 179 -6.30 -2.92 -8.20
CA ARG A 179 -7.07 -2.31 -7.12
C ARG A 179 -8.04 -1.30 -7.74
N ARG A 180 -9.31 -1.66 -7.81
CA ARG A 180 -10.36 -0.73 -8.25
C ARG A 180 -10.87 0.08 -7.08
N PRO A 181 -10.99 1.41 -7.22
CA PRO A 181 -11.53 2.26 -6.17
C PRO A 181 -12.93 1.85 -5.74
N PHE A 182 -13.32 2.22 -4.52
CA PHE A 182 -14.69 2.02 -4.06
C PHE A 182 -15.67 2.77 -4.97
N SER A 183 -16.53 2.03 -5.65
CA SER A 183 -17.57 2.54 -6.53
C SER A 183 -18.85 1.76 -6.31
N VAL A 184 -19.99 2.32 -6.71
CA VAL A 184 -21.29 1.65 -6.76
C VAL A 184 -21.85 1.75 -8.15
N LYS A 185 -22.59 0.72 -8.55
CA LYS A 185 -23.29 0.67 -9.84
C LYS A 185 -24.77 0.92 -9.63
N GLY A 186 -25.33 1.86 -10.38
CA GLY A 186 -26.74 2.17 -10.36
C GLY A 186 -27.60 0.98 -10.83
N ASP A 187 -28.75 0.83 -10.22
CA ASP A 187 -29.78 -0.17 -10.57
C ASP A 187 -31.07 0.50 -11.10
N GLY A 188 -31.08 1.84 -11.23
CA GLY A 188 -32.22 2.61 -11.67
C GLY A 188 -33.34 2.80 -10.63
N VAL A 189 -33.21 2.22 -9.44
CA VAL A 189 -34.25 2.17 -8.40
C VAL A 189 -33.75 2.67 -7.05
N SER A 190 -32.60 2.16 -6.61
CA SER A 190 -32.02 2.48 -5.30
C SER A 190 -31.32 3.83 -5.32
N ASN A 191 -31.40 4.56 -4.21
CA ASN A 191 -30.61 5.78 -4.04
C ASN A 191 -29.15 5.43 -3.66
N LEU A 192 -28.26 6.42 -3.78
CA LEU A 192 -26.82 6.24 -3.49
C LEU A 192 -26.57 5.69 -2.10
N LYS A 193 -27.30 6.15 -1.08
CA LYS A 193 -27.15 5.62 0.27
C LYS A 193 -27.44 4.12 0.32
N GLN A 194 -28.52 3.66 -0.29
CA GLN A 194 -28.89 2.24 -0.31
C GLN A 194 -27.85 1.38 -1.04
N LEU A 195 -27.34 1.86 -2.19
CA LEU A 195 -26.30 1.18 -2.96
C LEU A 195 -24.99 1.08 -2.17
N ILE A 196 -24.60 2.14 -1.47
CA ILE A 196 -23.41 2.20 -0.61
C ILE A 196 -23.54 1.25 0.57
N ASP A 197 -24.69 1.29 1.28
CA ASP A 197 -24.95 0.43 2.44
C ASP A 197 -24.95 -1.06 2.04
N LEU A 198 -25.56 -1.40 0.90
CA LEU A 198 -25.58 -2.77 0.37
C LEU A 198 -24.17 -3.25 0.04
N LYS A 199 -23.39 -2.44 -0.65
CA LYS A 199 -21.99 -2.80 -0.98
C LYS A 199 -21.13 -2.92 0.26
N HIS A 200 -21.24 -2.00 1.21
CA HIS A 200 -20.53 -2.06 2.49
C HIS A 200 -20.88 -3.37 3.23
N LYS A 201 -22.17 -3.69 3.35
CA LYS A 201 -22.61 -4.95 3.96
C LYS A 201 -21.98 -6.16 3.28
N THR A 202 -22.00 -6.22 1.96
CA THR A 202 -21.40 -7.31 1.18
C THR A 202 -19.91 -7.48 1.48
N LEU A 203 -19.16 -6.37 1.63
CA LEU A 203 -17.74 -6.41 1.97
C LEU A 203 -17.50 -6.92 3.40
N VAL A 204 -18.30 -6.48 4.36
CA VAL A 204 -18.22 -6.94 5.77
C VAL A 204 -18.58 -8.42 5.87
N ASP A 205 -19.66 -8.85 5.21
CA ASP A 205 -20.10 -10.25 5.20
C ASP A 205 -19.04 -11.19 4.57
N SER A 206 -18.20 -10.68 3.67
CA SER A 206 -17.04 -11.42 3.13
C SER A 206 -15.82 -11.49 4.08
N GLY A 207 -15.94 -10.97 5.31
CA GLY A 207 -14.86 -10.97 6.32
C GLY A 207 -13.84 -9.84 6.14
N ARG A 208 -14.12 -8.84 5.31
CA ARG A 208 -13.25 -7.68 5.11
C ARG A 208 -13.44 -6.68 6.24
N ASP A 209 -12.31 -6.22 6.79
CA ASP A 209 -12.28 -5.17 7.81
C ASP A 209 -12.26 -3.80 7.13
N ILE A 210 -13.45 -3.19 6.98
CA ILE A 210 -13.66 -1.91 6.32
C ILE A 210 -14.12 -0.87 7.35
N HIS A 211 -13.30 0.13 7.61
CA HIS A 211 -13.65 1.25 8.50
C HIS A 211 -14.47 2.33 7.78
N PHE A 212 -15.69 1.99 7.43
CA PHE A 212 -16.55 2.81 6.59
C PHE A 212 -16.85 4.20 7.18
N GLU A 213 -16.96 4.30 8.50
CA GLU A 213 -17.23 5.57 9.20
C GLU A 213 -16.17 6.64 8.93
N ARG A 214 -14.91 6.23 8.79
CA ARG A 214 -13.80 7.14 8.45
C ARG A 214 -13.88 7.65 7.01
N GLN A 215 -14.58 6.96 6.15
CA GLN A 215 -14.64 7.24 4.70
C GLN A 215 -15.87 8.06 4.34
N LEU A 216 -16.93 8.01 5.14
CA LEU A 216 -18.18 8.77 4.88
C LEU A 216 -17.94 10.26 4.59
N PRO A 217 -17.14 11.00 5.37
CA PRO A 217 -16.89 12.41 5.08
C PRO A 217 -16.21 12.63 3.72
N ILE A 218 -15.29 11.72 3.33
CA ILE A 218 -14.58 11.77 2.05
C ILE A 218 -15.55 11.51 0.90
N ILE A 219 -16.40 10.47 1.03
CA ILE A 219 -17.43 10.11 0.07
C ILE A 219 -18.42 11.26 -0.11
N MET A 220 -18.93 11.84 0.99
CA MET A 220 -19.86 12.96 0.94
C MET A 220 -19.26 14.18 0.24
N ASN A 221 -17.98 14.49 0.52
CA ASN A 221 -17.29 15.59 -0.14
C ASN A 221 -17.16 15.32 -1.65
N LYS A 222 -16.84 14.10 -2.03
CA LYS A 222 -16.72 13.71 -3.44
C LYS A 222 -18.05 13.77 -4.16
N LEU A 223 -19.11 13.25 -3.58
CA LEU A 223 -20.46 13.35 -4.14
C LEU A 223 -20.87 14.81 -4.36
N ARG A 224 -20.62 15.70 -3.38
CA ARG A 224 -20.87 17.13 -3.51
C ARG A 224 -20.11 17.77 -4.68
N LYS A 225 -18.81 17.43 -4.86
CA LYS A 225 -18.01 17.87 -6.02
C LYS A 225 -18.58 17.38 -7.35
N MET A 226 -19.27 16.24 -7.37
CA MET A 226 -19.93 15.67 -8.53
C MET A 226 -21.37 16.21 -8.74
N GLY A 227 -21.87 17.06 -7.85
CA GLY A 227 -23.26 17.54 -7.87
C GLY A 227 -24.28 16.45 -7.47
N LEU A 228 -23.85 15.43 -6.76
CA LEU A 228 -24.65 14.32 -6.29
C LEU A 228 -24.91 14.37 -4.78
N SER A 229 -26.00 13.76 -4.35
CA SER A 229 -26.39 13.57 -2.96
C SER A 229 -26.66 12.10 -2.65
N MET A 230 -26.72 11.76 -1.37
CA MET A 230 -27.02 10.39 -0.91
C MET A 230 -28.43 9.92 -1.32
N THR A 231 -29.32 10.84 -1.65
CA THR A 231 -30.73 10.56 -2.01
C THR A 231 -30.94 10.38 -3.52
N ASP A 232 -29.91 10.65 -4.34
CA ASP A 232 -30.04 10.55 -5.80
C ASP A 232 -30.10 9.09 -6.26
N ILE A 233 -31.03 8.82 -7.17
CA ILE A 233 -31.15 7.52 -7.84
C ILE A 233 -30.22 7.54 -9.05
N ILE A 234 -29.34 6.56 -9.12
CA ILE A 234 -28.36 6.43 -10.21
C ILE A 234 -28.96 5.55 -11.30
N PRO A 235 -28.89 5.98 -12.57
CA PRO A 235 -29.38 5.19 -13.70
C PRO A 235 -28.78 3.78 -13.72
N GLU A 236 -29.55 2.80 -14.18
CA GLU A 236 -29.10 1.43 -14.30
C GLU A 236 -27.80 1.33 -15.13
N GLY A 237 -26.83 0.62 -14.60
CA GLY A 237 -25.54 0.39 -15.26
C GLY A 237 -24.52 1.54 -15.08
N ALA A 238 -24.95 2.74 -14.66
CA ALA A 238 -24.02 3.85 -14.43
C ALA A 238 -23.14 3.59 -13.20
N ASP A 239 -21.83 3.83 -13.34
CA ASP A 239 -20.85 3.62 -12.27
C ASP A 239 -20.52 4.96 -11.57
N VAL A 240 -20.61 5.00 -10.25
CA VAL A 240 -20.27 6.17 -9.43
C VAL A 240 -19.06 5.83 -8.58
N ARG A 241 -17.90 6.39 -8.95
CA ARG A 241 -16.66 6.26 -8.19
C ARG A 241 -16.70 7.14 -6.95
N LEU A 242 -16.69 6.52 -5.78
CA LEU A 242 -16.87 7.18 -4.48
C LEU A 242 -15.56 7.57 -3.77
N MET A 243 -14.44 6.93 -4.13
CA MET A 243 -13.12 7.20 -3.56
C MET A 243 -12.09 7.45 -4.67
N ASP A 244 -11.11 8.33 -4.41
CA ASP A 244 -9.98 8.55 -5.34
C ASP A 244 -8.87 7.53 -5.14
N ILE A 245 -8.71 7.06 -3.91
CA ILE A 245 -7.75 6.01 -3.56
C ILE A 245 -8.35 4.62 -3.81
N SER A 246 -7.51 3.68 -4.23
CA SER A 246 -7.89 2.31 -4.57
C SER A 246 -7.60 1.29 -3.46
N ASN A 247 -7.33 1.76 -2.23
CA ASN A 247 -7.00 0.88 -1.11
C ASN A 247 -8.14 -0.10 -0.79
N LEU A 248 -7.78 -1.37 -0.64
CA LEU A 248 -8.77 -2.40 -0.31
C LEU A 248 -9.41 -2.19 1.08
N SER A 249 -8.66 -1.65 2.05
CA SER A 249 -9.19 -1.27 3.37
C SER A 249 -10.19 -0.10 3.30
N ALA A 250 -10.17 0.67 2.21
CA ALA A 250 -11.14 1.72 1.91
C ALA A 250 -12.34 1.24 1.07
N GLY A 251 -12.54 -0.06 0.94
CA GLY A 251 -13.64 -0.64 0.18
C GLY A 251 -13.32 -0.90 -1.30
N GLY A 252 -12.09 -0.66 -1.75
CA GLY A 252 -11.66 -1.00 -3.11
C GLY A 252 -11.86 -2.49 -3.42
N THR A 253 -11.99 -2.82 -4.70
CA THR A 253 -12.21 -4.20 -5.16
C THR A 253 -10.94 -4.75 -5.81
N PRO A 254 -10.40 -5.90 -5.38
CA PRO A 254 -9.29 -6.56 -6.08
C PRO A 254 -9.81 -7.34 -7.28
N VAL A 255 -9.07 -7.25 -8.39
CA VAL A 255 -9.31 -8.08 -9.59
C VAL A 255 -8.00 -8.78 -9.91
N ASP A 256 -7.97 -10.11 -9.84
CA ASP A 256 -6.76 -10.90 -10.13
C ASP A 256 -6.32 -10.68 -11.58
N VAL A 257 -5.06 -10.34 -11.78
CA VAL A 257 -4.42 -10.16 -13.08
C VAL A 257 -3.17 -11.04 -13.23
N GLY A 258 -2.97 -11.96 -12.29
CA GLY A 258 -1.76 -12.77 -12.22
C GLY A 258 -1.47 -13.55 -13.51
N GLU A 259 -2.49 -14.06 -14.20
CA GLU A 259 -2.30 -14.84 -15.43
C GLU A 259 -2.06 -13.96 -16.67
N VAL A 260 -2.68 -12.77 -16.72
CA VAL A 260 -2.62 -11.88 -17.89
C VAL A 260 -1.48 -10.87 -17.84
N MET A 261 -0.87 -10.70 -16.68
CA MET A 261 0.22 -9.75 -16.47
C MET A 261 1.46 -10.12 -17.30
N HIS A 262 1.95 -9.18 -18.13
CA HIS A 262 3.14 -9.37 -18.93
C HIS A 262 4.40 -9.60 -18.06
N GLN A 263 5.34 -10.42 -18.55
CA GLN A 263 6.55 -10.82 -17.83
C GLN A 263 7.40 -9.63 -17.39
N ARG A 264 7.49 -8.56 -18.19
CA ARG A 264 8.21 -7.33 -17.83
C ARG A 264 7.83 -6.78 -16.45
N TRP A 265 6.56 -6.81 -16.10
CA TRP A 265 6.08 -6.27 -14.83
C TRP A 265 6.41 -7.16 -13.65
N ARG A 266 6.49 -8.48 -13.90
CA ARG A 266 7.02 -9.45 -12.92
C ARG A 266 8.48 -9.17 -12.64
N ASP A 267 9.29 -9.01 -13.71
CA ASP A 267 10.72 -8.73 -13.60
C ASP A 267 10.99 -7.38 -12.93
N LEU A 268 10.17 -6.36 -13.25
CA LEU A 268 10.23 -5.05 -12.61
C LEU A 268 9.96 -5.16 -11.09
N ALA A 269 8.89 -5.87 -10.69
CA ALA A 269 8.55 -6.02 -9.28
C ALA A 269 9.64 -6.77 -8.50
N VAL A 270 10.20 -7.82 -9.06
CA VAL A 270 11.34 -8.55 -8.47
C VAL A 270 12.57 -7.66 -8.37
N ARG A 271 12.87 -6.87 -9.41
CA ARG A 271 13.98 -5.90 -9.39
C ARG A 271 13.78 -4.86 -8.29
N VAL A 272 12.56 -4.35 -8.11
CA VAL A 272 12.23 -3.43 -7.01
C VAL A 272 12.49 -4.12 -5.66
N ALA A 273 12.00 -5.33 -5.44
CA ALA A 273 12.24 -6.05 -4.19
C ALA A 273 13.74 -6.19 -3.88
N ARG A 274 14.56 -6.47 -4.89
CA ARG A 274 16.03 -6.59 -4.73
C ARG A 274 16.72 -5.28 -4.39
N ILE A 275 16.29 -4.15 -4.99
CA ILE A 275 16.84 -2.81 -4.69
C ILE A 275 16.67 -2.47 -3.21
N PHE A 276 15.57 -2.89 -2.61
CA PHE A 276 15.25 -2.62 -1.19
C PHE A 276 15.71 -3.73 -0.24
N ASP A 277 16.37 -4.78 -0.74
CA ASP A 277 16.72 -5.99 0.03
C ASP A 277 15.52 -6.61 0.75
N LEU A 278 14.36 -6.57 0.09
CA LEU A 278 13.11 -7.12 0.61
C LEU A 278 12.88 -8.52 0.05
N ARG A 279 12.69 -9.48 0.94
CA ARG A 279 12.33 -10.85 0.59
C ARG A 279 10.85 -11.00 0.32
N ILE A 280 10.04 -10.26 1.09
CA ILE A 280 8.60 -10.12 0.85
C ILE A 280 8.27 -8.64 0.72
N CYS A 281 7.53 -8.27 -0.33
CA CYS A 281 6.99 -6.94 -0.47
C CYS A 281 5.78 -6.90 -1.39
N GLY A 282 4.98 -5.85 -1.23
CA GLY A 282 3.96 -5.46 -2.19
C GLY A 282 4.45 -4.24 -2.96
N VAL A 283 4.62 -4.37 -4.27
CA VAL A 283 4.92 -3.25 -5.17
C VAL A 283 3.61 -2.70 -5.70
N ASP A 284 3.36 -1.42 -5.44
CA ASP A 284 2.21 -0.70 -5.97
C ASP A 284 2.62 -0.02 -7.27
N LEU A 285 2.01 -0.44 -8.36
CA LEU A 285 2.34 -0.03 -9.72
C LEU A 285 1.13 0.64 -10.37
N ALA A 286 1.25 1.90 -10.75
CA ALA A 286 0.37 2.50 -11.75
C ALA A 286 0.84 2.04 -13.12
N CYS A 287 -0.06 1.45 -13.92
CA CYS A 287 0.27 0.99 -15.27
C CYS A 287 -0.96 1.12 -16.17
N LYS A 288 -0.77 1.66 -17.37
CA LYS A 288 -1.88 1.91 -18.28
C LYS A 288 -2.52 0.61 -18.78
N ASP A 289 -1.70 -0.38 -19.09
CA ASP A 289 -2.13 -1.73 -19.49
C ASP A 289 -1.10 -2.75 -19.02
N ILE A 290 -1.45 -3.52 -18.00
CA ILE A 290 -0.57 -4.52 -17.38
C ILE A 290 -0.25 -5.70 -18.31
N THR A 291 -0.99 -5.86 -19.40
CA THR A 291 -0.79 -6.94 -20.39
C THR A 291 0.25 -6.60 -21.45
N GLN A 292 0.63 -5.32 -21.60
CA GLN A 292 1.55 -4.84 -22.61
C GLN A 292 2.92 -4.51 -22.02
N SER A 293 3.97 -4.90 -22.74
CA SER A 293 5.37 -4.69 -22.29
C SER A 293 5.84 -3.25 -22.34
N ASP A 294 5.31 -2.45 -23.26
CA ASP A 294 5.71 -1.05 -23.52
C ASP A 294 4.76 -0.01 -22.92
N SER A 295 3.87 -0.46 -22.03
CA SER A 295 2.89 0.41 -21.40
C SER A 295 3.54 1.46 -20.49
N GLU A 296 2.94 2.65 -20.44
CA GLU A 296 3.28 3.70 -19.48
C GLU A 296 3.05 3.19 -18.05
N TYR A 297 3.99 3.49 -17.16
CA TYR A 297 3.92 3.05 -15.77
C TYR A 297 4.61 4.00 -14.82
N GLY A 298 4.38 3.81 -13.52
CA GLY A 298 5.13 4.41 -12.43
C GLY A 298 4.93 3.65 -11.14
N VAL A 299 6.01 3.38 -10.41
CA VAL A 299 5.90 2.78 -9.06
C VAL A 299 5.37 3.83 -8.09
N ILE A 300 4.27 3.51 -7.43
CA ILE A 300 3.59 4.38 -6.46
C ILE A 300 4.23 4.26 -5.08
N GLU A 301 4.40 3.01 -4.61
CA GLU A 301 4.84 2.67 -3.26
C GLU A 301 5.42 1.26 -3.20
N VAL A 302 6.29 1.01 -2.22
CA VAL A 302 6.80 -0.32 -1.88
C VAL A 302 6.42 -0.61 -0.43
N ASN A 303 5.72 -1.72 -0.20
CA ASN A 303 5.24 -2.12 1.11
C ASN A 303 6.01 -3.35 1.60
N ALA A 304 6.83 -3.21 2.64
CA ALA A 304 7.64 -4.29 3.18
C ALA A 304 6.82 -5.37 3.92
N THR A 305 5.68 -4.99 4.49
CA THR A 305 4.75 -5.90 5.18
C THR A 305 3.37 -5.83 4.52
N PRO A 306 3.23 -6.40 3.30
CA PRO A 306 2.00 -6.26 2.53
C PRO A 306 0.84 -7.00 3.20
N GLY A 307 -0.24 -6.28 3.51
CA GLY A 307 -1.47 -6.88 4.01
C GLY A 307 -2.15 -7.70 2.93
N VAL A 308 -2.28 -9.01 3.15
CA VAL A 308 -2.91 -9.95 2.20
C VAL A 308 -4.35 -10.30 2.56
N LYS A 309 -4.77 -10.03 3.81
CA LYS A 309 -6.11 -10.38 4.34
C LYS A 309 -7.26 -9.91 3.44
N GLN A 310 -7.19 -8.69 2.94
CA GLN A 310 -8.25 -8.12 2.10
C GLN A 310 -8.39 -8.80 0.73
N PHE A 311 -7.26 -9.28 0.17
CA PHE A 311 -7.30 -10.07 -1.07
C PHE A 311 -7.80 -11.49 -0.78
N MET A 312 -7.32 -12.13 0.28
CA MET A 312 -7.79 -13.47 0.67
C MET A 312 -9.30 -13.50 0.92
N ALA A 313 -9.84 -12.45 1.57
CA ALA A 313 -11.28 -12.32 1.81
C ALA A 313 -12.10 -12.01 0.54
N SER A 314 -11.49 -11.84 -0.63
CA SER A 314 -12.22 -11.61 -1.88
C SER A 314 -12.73 -12.87 -2.54
N GLY A 315 -12.33 -14.07 -2.07
CA GLY A 315 -12.82 -15.36 -2.56
C GLY A 315 -12.02 -16.55 -2.03
N VAL A 316 -12.63 -17.74 -2.07
CA VAL A 316 -12.02 -18.98 -1.57
C VAL A 316 -10.73 -19.32 -2.34
N ALA A 317 -10.74 -19.19 -3.67
CA ALA A 317 -9.57 -19.47 -4.50
C ALA A 317 -8.39 -18.52 -4.17
N GLN A 318 -8.69 -17.25 -3.87
CA GLN A 318 -7.69 -16.26 -3.47
C GLN A 318 -7.11 -16.57 -2.09
N GLN A 319 -7.94 -17.05 -1.18
CA GLN A 319 -7.51 -17.48 0.15
C GLN A 319 -6.59 -18.70 0.05
N GLU A 320 -7.04 -19.78 -0.60
CA GLU A 320 -6.26 -21.02 -0.77
C GLU A 320 -4.91 -20.75 -1.43
N LYS A 321 -4.90 -19.98 -2.52
CA LYS A 321 -3.67 -19.60 -3.24
C LYS A 321 -2.62 -18.98 -2.32
N LEU A 322 -2.99 -18.01 -1.51
CA LEU A 322 -2.05 -17.32 -0.63
C LEU A 322 -1.69 -18.15 0.61
N GLU A 323 -2.64 -18.87 1.21
CA GLU A 323 -2.36 -19.76 2.33
C GLU A 323 -1.32 -20.80 1.96
N ASP A 324 -1.45 -21.47 0.80
CA ASP A 324 -0.50 -22.46 0.32
C ASP A 324 0.90 -21.86 0.11
N ILE A 325 0.97 -20.67 -0.52
CA ILE A 325 2.23 -19.98 -0.77
C ILE A 325 2.91 -19.61 0.56
N PHE A 326 2.19 -18.99 1.49
CA PHE A 326 2.77 -18.58 2.76
C PHE A 326 3.17 -19.77 3.63
N VAL A 327 2.33 -20.81 3.70
CA VAL A 327 2.65 -22.03 4.44
C VAL A 327 3.91 -22.68 3.85
N LYS A 328 3.98 -22.86 2.53
CA LYS A 328 5.15 -23.42 1.85
C LYS A 328 6.41 -22.61 2.13
N LYS A 329 6.38 -21.29 1.94
CA LYS A 329 7.54 -20.41 2.17
C LYS A 329 7.98 -20.36 3.63
N ILE A 330 7.07 -20.53 4.58
CA ILE A 330 7.42 -20.64 6.01
C ILE A 330 8.09 -21.99 6.28
N ILE A 331 7.58 -23.08 5.70
CA ILE A 331 8.12 -24.44 5.88
C ILE A 331 9.49 -24.57 5.23
N ASP A 332 9.63 -24.24 3.93
CA ASP A 332 10.85 -24.40 3.13
C ASP A 332 12.08 -23.76 3.78
N ARG A 333 11.88 -22.89 4.76
CA ARG A 333 12.95 -22.16 5.43
C ARG A 333 13.27 -22.61 6.86
N GLY A 334 12.57 -23.56 7.37
CA GLY A 334 13.02 -24.32 8.56
C GLY A 334 14.24 -25.19 8.28
N GLY A 335 14.74 -25.22 7.04
CA GLY A 335 15.85 -26.06 6.59
C GLY A 335 17.02 -25.34 5.92
N SER A 336 16.95 -24.02 5.68
CA SER A 336 18.08 -23.32 5.03
C SER A 336 18.25 -21.90 5.55
N SER A 337 19.19 -21.71 6.46
CA SER A 337 19.77 -20.41 6.77
C SER A 337 20.58 -19.90 5.58
N GLY A 338 20.23 -18.74 5.07
CA GLY A 338 21.21 -17.91 4.37
C GLY A 338 21.10 -17.90 2.86
N ARG A 339 20.77 -16.71 2.31
CA ARG A 339 21.47 -16.27 1.11
C ARG A 339 22.97 -16.35 1.45
N GLU A 340 23.76 -17.10 0.70
CA GLU A 340 25.20 -16.87 0.66
C GLU A 340 25.37 -15.39 0.30
N ILE A 341 25.84 -14.62 1.26
CA ILE A 341 26.32 -13.26 1.00
C ILE A 341 27.56 -13.47 0.14
N ASN A 342 27.41 -13.41 -1.17
CA ASN A 342 28.53 -13.19 -2.05
C ASN A 342 29.14 -11.86 -1.66
N ARG A 343 30.17 -11.94 -0.82
CA ARG A 343 31.05 -10.82 -0.49
C ARG A 343 31.71 -10.39 -1.80
N LEU A 344 31.39 -9.19 -2.23
CA LEU A 344 32.23 -8.38 -3.11
C LEU A 344 33.49 -7.99 -2.37
#